data_372e43c497530c8e2813165db989bd87
#
_entry.id   372e43c497530c8e2813165db989bd87
#
_cell.length_a   1.000
_cell.length_b   1.000
_cell.length_c   1.000
_cell.angle_alpha   90.00
_cell.angle_beta   90.00
_cell.angle_gamma   90.00
#
_symmetry.space_group_name_H-M   'P 1'
#
loop_
_entity.id
_entity.type
_entity.pdbx_description
1 polymer ?
#
loop_
_entity_poly.entity_id
_entity_poly.type
_entity_poly.pdbx_seq_one_letter_code
_entity_poly.pdbx_strand_id
1 'polypeptide(L)'
;MVITSGNDSGAPIVKDDETAIEELRSLSDIILSNDRDILTRADDSVLELVEDKPYMIRRSRGYAPLPVMLSEESDINVLAIGSELKDTVTVSRGNLYYPSAHIGDLGDMRSIDALQDSVSRMLTLFETHPDIIVCDKHPRYSSVEFAEKLAEEMEIPLLKLQHHYCHVVSCMAENGDPGPVIGVSFDGTGYGDDGTIWGGEIIYATYSSYDRIGSIAPFAQVGGDSSAREGWRIAASVFMDMEEEISAVGSTVRIPAILVDPDVSTEEDVFADNSEQCIPDGKVFATKLGLCSEKEYEVMEASKNAGLNTVISTSAGRIFDAVSAILGIRRESEFEGDAATSLMYAAERFENKLDQEDLDAENSNNKDNESGASTGQLHANYEALLSEWRRFYVTMVSLRNDTIEKGISVKSIDIIKRLMKENADYVDDPMKREIIHTDILMEFIAIEAIKCGQSPAGKEMLSYFFHDILSDMVRHSVESAPRKFVEKLAEEFRDYLNKEAILMFQEILSIKTVALTGGVFQNKLLMRLTRDRMRKSGYKVIVHSLIPPNDGGISLGQAVAASHIYAENHRK
;
A
#
# COMPACT_ATOMS: atom_id res chain seq x y z
N MET A 1 18.67 7.78 -27.16
CA MET A 1 19.44 8.58 -26.19
C MET A 1 18.70 8.54 -24.87
N VAL A 2 19.34 8.21 -23.78
CA VAL A 2 18.75 8.26 -22.43
C VAL A 2 19.30 9.53 -21.76
N ILE A 3 18.41 10.30 -21.14
CA ILE A 3 18.75 11.50 -20.36
C ILE A 3 18.30 11.23 -18.94
N THR A 4 19.17 11.45 -17.96
CA THR A 4 18.89 11.24 -16.55
C THR A 4 19.50 12.37 -15.71
N SER A 5 19.15 12.43 -14.43
CA SER A 5 19.72 13.37 -13.47
C SER A 5 21.23 13.13 -13.27
N GLY A 6 21.99 14.21 -13.00
CA GLY A 6 23.41 14.15 -12.68
C GLY A 6 23.63 14.03 -11.17
N ASN A 7 23.70 12.78 -10.66
CA ASN A 7 23.92 12.47 -9.25
C ASN A 7 24.36 11.02 -9.06
N ASP A 8 25.01 10.71 -7.95
CA ASP A 8 25.16 9.34 -7.47
C ASP A 8 23.80 8.75 -7.09
N SER A 9 23.69 7.42 -7.15
CA SER A 9 22.45 6.72 -6.77
C SER A 9 22.06 7.05 -5.32
N GLY A 10 20.83 7.55 -5.12
CA GLY A 10 20.30 7.95 -3.82
C GLY A 10 20.71 9.34 -3.33
N ALA A 11 21.63 10.02 -4.01
CA ALA A 11 22.00 11.39 -3.70
C ALA A 11 21.10 12.42 -4.42
N PRO A 12 20.95 13.64 -3.89
CA PRO A 12 20.24 14.71 -4.59
C PRO A 12 21.00 15.15 -5.86
N ILE A 13 20.25 15.68 -6.84
CA ILE A 13 20.86 16.22 -8.07
C ILE A 13 21.88 17.33 -7.75
N VAL A 14 23.03 17.28 -8.40
CA VAL A 14 24.10 18.25 -8.20
C VAL A 14 23.69 19.61 -8.76
N LYS A 15 23.97 20.70 -8.02
CA LYS A 15 23.56 22.07 -8.40
C LYS A 15 24.72 23.05 -8.65
N ASP A 16 25.90 22.76 -8.16
CA ASP A 16 27.08 23.64 -8.27
C ASP A 16 28.25 22.97 -9.02
N ASP A 17 29.10 23.78 -9.63
CA ASP A 17 30.18 23.31 -10.48
C ASP A 17 31.28 22.55 -9.72
N GLU A 18 31.56 22.95 -8.47
CA GLU A 18 32.60 22.32 -7.65
C GLU A 18 32.16 20.87 -7.28
N THR A 19 30.97 20.74 -6.78
CA THR A 19 30.36 19.42 -6.49
C THR A 19 30.22 18.56 -7.75
N ALA A 20 29.84 19.17 -8.89
CA ALA A 20 29.72 18.45 -10.16
C ALA A 20 31.08 17.88 -10.63
N ILE A 21 32.16 18.63 -10.47
CA ILE A 21 33.51 18.18 -10.83
C ILE A 21 33.95 17.03 -9.89
N GLU A 22 33.62 17.11 -8.62
CA GLU A 22 34.02 16.12 -7.63
C GLU A 22 33.21 14.80 -7.80
N GLU A 23 31.90 14.88 -7.85
CA GLU A 23 31.01 13.71 -7.80
C GLU A 23 30.78 13.09 -9.18
N LEU A 24 30.65 13.88 -10.25
CA LEU A 24 30.27 13.37 -11.57
C LEU A 24 31.50 13.02 -12.46
N ARG A 25 32.70 13.28 -12.01
CA ARG A 25 33.93 13.00 -12.79
C ARG A 25 34.09 11.51 -13.12
N SER A 26 33.59 10.62 -12.25
CA SER A 26 33.64 9.19 -12.51
C SER A 26 32.51 8.68 -13.43
N LEU A 27 31.47 9.47 -13.64
CA LEU A 27 30.28 9.13 -14.39
C LEU A 27 30.20 9.75 -15.77
N SER A 28 30.99 10.83 -16.03
CA SER A 28 30.94 11.59 -17.29
C SER A 28 32.31 11.97 -17.81
N ASP A 29 32.46 11.94 -19.13
CA ASP A 29 33.69 12.38 -19.83
C ASP A 29 33.78 13.91 -19.97
N ILE A 30 32.62 14.59 -19.97
CA ILE A 30 32.49 16.03 -20.16
C ILE A 30 31.43 16.58 -19.21
N ILE A 31 31.78 17.66 -18.53
CA ILE A 31 30.85 18.44 -17.69
C ILE A 31 30.66 19.79 -18.38
N LEU A 32 29.41 20.12 -18.76
CA LEU A 32 29.04 21.42 -19.31
C LEU A 32 28.45 22.29 -18.19
N SER A 33 29.12 23.36 -17.87
CA SER A 33 28.67 24.34 -16.88
C SER A 33 28.34 25.69 -17.51
N ASN A 34 27.82 26.62 -16.74
CA ASN A 34 27.53 27.99 -17.11
C ASN A 34 27.80 28.94 -15.93
N ASP A 35 27.88 30.22 -16.19
CA ASP A 35 28.17 31.27 -15.20
C ASP A 35 26.96 31.72 -14.37
N ARG A 36 25.83 31.01 -14.46
CA ARG A 36 24.61 31.31 -13.72
C ARG A 36 24.40 30.27 -12.62
N ASP A 37 24.37 30.72 -11.38
CA ASP A 37 24.12 29.85 -10.22
C ASP A 37 22.76 29.18 -10.30
N ILE A 38 22.72 27.89 -9.97
CA ILE A 38 21.49 27.13 -9.77
C ILE A 38 21.08 27.29 -8.31
N LEU A 39 20.09 28.13 -8.07
CA LEU A 39 19.63 28.42 -6.71
C LEU A 39 18.78 27.30 -6.12
N THR A 40 17.95 26.63 -6.90
CA THR A 40 17.03 25.59 -6.45
C THR A 40 17.29 24.30 -7.18
N ARG A 41 17.54 23.23 -6.44
CA ARG A 41 17.51 21.88 -7.00
C ARG A 41 16.11 21.57 -7.48
N ALA A 42 15.98 21.03 -8.66
CA ALA A 42 14.72 20.57 -9.21
C ALA A 42 14.97 19.40 -10.16
N ASP A 43 14.64 18.22 -9.70
CA ASP A 43 14.59 17.02 -10.53
C ASP A 43 13.56 17.15 -11.66
N ASP A 44 13.61 16.27 -12.62
CA ASP A 44 12.55 16.16 -13.61
C ASP A 44 11.28 15.60 -12.98
N SER A 45 10.16 16.19 -13.33
CA SER A 45 8.85 15.59 -13.00
C SER A 45 8.65 14.32 -13.82
N VAL A 46 8.08 13.32 -13.16
CA VAL A 46 7.72 12.04 -13.78
C VAL A 46 6.22 11.86 -13.65
N LEU A 47 5.57 11.61 -14.77
CA LEU A 47 4.13 11.36 -14.82
C LEU A 47 3.80 10.29 -15.86
N GLU A 48 2.72 9.59 -15.63
CA GLU A 48 2.07 8.73 -16.61
C GLU A 48 0.76 9.35 -17.10
N LEU A 49 0.26 8.87 -18.23
CA LEU A 49 -1.10 9.16 -18.66
C LEU A 49 -1.99 7.96 -18.33
N VAL A 50 -2.99 8.19 -17.51
CA VAL A 50 -4.03 7.20 -17.20
C VAL A 50 -5.34 7.73 -17.76
N GLU A 51 -5.88 7.06 -18.78
CA GLU A 51 -7.09 7.52 -19.50
C GLU A 51 -6.96 8.97 -19.99
N ASP A 52 -5.85 9.28 -20.63
CA ASP A 52 -5.50 10.60 -21.17
C ASP A 52 -5.41 11.73 -20.12
N LYS A 53 -5.34 11.38 -18.83
CA LYS A 53 -5.15 12.34 -17.74
C LYS A 53 -3.77 12.16 -17.12
N PRO A 54 -3.11 13.25 -16.71
CA PRO A 54 -1.84 13.15 -16.01
C PRO A 54 -2.02 12.46 -14.66
N TYR A 55 -1.09 11.57 -14.33
CA TYR A 55 -0.96 10.89 -13.06
C TYR A 55 0.48 11.03 -12.58
N MET A 56 0.67 11.83 -11.54
CA MET A 56 2.00 12.24 -11.08
C MET A 56 2.67 11.13 -10.28
N ILE A 57 3.91 10.80 -10.67
CA ILE A 57 4.80 9.88 -9.95
C ILE A 57 5.82 10.65 -9.10
N ARG A 58 6.42 11.70 -9.69
CA ARG A 58 7.34 12.64 -9.02
C ARG A 58 6.98 14.06 -9.45
N ARG A 59 6.71 14.91 -8.45
CA ARG A 59 6.37 16.31 -8.68
C ARG A 59 7.58 17.20 -8.43
N SER A 60 8.07 17.86 -9.47
CA SER A 60 9.26 18.69 -9.40
C SER A 60 9.21 19.79 -10.46
N ARG A 61 10.19 19.85 -11.36
CA ARG A 61 10.33 20.90 -12.39
C ARG A 61 9.04 21.09 -13.19
N GLY A 62 8.60 22.35 -13.30
CA GLY A 62 7.40 22.75 -14.05
C GLY A 62 6.11 22.68 -13.27
N TYR A 63 6.06 21.94 -12.16
CA TYR A 63 4.89 21.80 -11.29
C TYR A 63 5.11 22.39 -9.89
N ALA A 64 6.29 22.21 -9.32
CA ALA A 64 6.62 22.82 -8.03
C ALA A 64 7.17 24.25 -8.24
N PRO A 65 6.86 25.18 -7.35
CA PRO A 65 6.00 25.11 -6.20
C PRO A 65 4.57 25.66 -6.42
N LEU A 66 3.89 25.23 -7.51
CA LEU A 66 2.51 25.66 -7.74
C LEU A 66 1.62 25.22 -6.57
N PRO A 67 0.71 26.09 -6.09
CA PRO A 67 -0.08 25.78 -4.90
C PRO A 67 -1.25 24.84 -5.19
N VAL A 68 -1.65 24.10 -4.15
CA VAL A 68 -2.99 23.56 -4.01
C VAL A 68 -3.81 24.57 -3.22
N MET A 69 -5.00 24.92 -3.70
CA MET A 69 -5.88 25.91 -3.10
C MET A 69 -7.11 25.23 -2.48
N LEU A 70 -7.34 25.48 -1.21
CA LEU A 70 -8.56 25.06 -0.52
C LEU A 70 -9.62 26.17 -0.51
N SER A 71 -10.87 25.78 -0.26
CA SER A 71 -12.01 26.72 -0.17
C SER A 71 -11.99 27.58 1.09
N GLU A 72 -11.39 27.07 2.18
CA GLU A 72 -11.33 27.74 3.48
C GLU A 72 -9.94 28.33 3.71
N GLU A 73 -9.89 29.53 4.27
CA GLU A 73 -8.64 30.16 4.70
C GLU A 73 -8.23 29.61 6.07
N SER A 74 -6.93 29.42 6.26
CA SER A 74 -6.33 29.07 7.53
C SER A 74 -5.84 30.33 8.24
N ASP A 75 -6.09 30.40 9.55
CA ASP A 75 -5.59 31.49 10.41
C ASP A 75 -4.10 31.31 10.78
N ILE A 76 -3.50 30.19 10.46
CA ILE A 76 -2.09 29.87 10.74
C ILE A 76 -1.33 29.48 9.48
N ASN A 77 -0.02 29.71 9.50
CA ASN A 77 0.93 29.24 8.52
C ASN A 77 1.57 27.95 9.02
N VAL A 78 1.59 26.94 8.18
CA VAL A 78 2.14 25.62 8.51
C VAL A 78 3.39 25.35 7.68
N LEU A 79 4.42 24.80 8.31
CA LEU A 79 5.55 24.14 7.64
C LEU A 79 5.46 22.64 7.89
N ALA A 80 5.21 21.87 6.84
CA ALA A 80 5.22 20.41 6.88
C ALA A 80 6.50 19.86 6.27
N ILE A 81 7.15 18.92 6.97
CA ILE A 81 8.49 18.40 6.63
C ILE A 81 8.41 17.12 5.79
N GLY A 82 7.25 16.49 5.67
CA GLY A 82 7.08 15.27 4.86
C GLY A 82 7.44 13.98 5.59
N SER A 83 8.02 13.05 4.85
CA SER A 83 8.36 11.69 5.28
C SER A 83 9.87 11.42 5.16
N GLU A 84 10.29 10.17 5.08
CA GLU A 84 11.71 9.77 4.91
C GLU A 84 12.07 9.50 3.46
N LEU A 85 11.12 8.93 2.70
CA LEU A 85 11.32 8.58 1.30
C LEU A 85 10.63 9.58 0.39
N LYS A 86 11.22 9.86 -0.78
CA LYS A 86 10.66 10.79 -1.79
C LYS A 86 10.23 12.13 -1.20
N ASP A 87 10.96 12.60 -0.21
CA ASP A 87 10.57 13.72 0.63
C ASP A 87 10.27 14.99 -0.16
N THR A 88 9.33 15.77 0.38
CA THR A 88 8.93 17.11 -0.04
C THR A 88 8.55 17.90 1.19
N VAL A 89 8.68 19.23 1.16
CA VAL A 89 8.13 20.10 2.18
C VAL A 89 6.94 20.87 1.66
N THR A 90 6.00 21.23 2.54
CA THR A 90 4.88 22.11 2.18
C THR A 90 4.82 23.30 3.13
N VAL A 91 4.73 24.49 2.53
CA VAL A 91 4.47 25.75 3.25
C VAL A 91 3.05 26.20 2.95
N SER A 92 2.29 26.60 3.97
CA SER A 92 0.96 27.18 3.78
C SER A 92 0.95 28.70 4.03
N ARG A 93 0.03 29.39 3.33
CA ARG A 93 -0.29 30.80 3.56
C ARG A 93 -1.76 31.04 3.19
N GLY A 94 -2.58 31.34 4.20
CA GLY A 94 -4.03 31.44 4.00
C GLY A 94 -4.60 30.11 3.51
N ASN A 95 -5.28 30.12 2.37
CA ASN A 95 -5.85 28.91 1.75
C ASN A 95 -4.94 28.25 0.70
N LEU A 96 -3.71 28.71 0.55
CA LEU A 96 -2.75 28.21 -0.44
C LEU A 96 -1.68 27.34 0.24
N TYR A 97 -1.50 26.14 -0.26
CA TYR A 97 -0.52 25.17 0.19
C TYR A 97 0.48 24.90 -0.93
N TYR A 98 1.75 25.15 -0.67
CA TYR A 98 2.84 25.12 -1.66
C TYR A 98 3.76 23.93 -1.44
N PRO A 99 3.51 22.77 -2.06
CA PRO A 99 4.47 21.66 -2.02
C PRO A 99 5.74 22.01 -2.81
N SER A 100 6.90 21.71 -2.23
CA SER A 100 8.20 21.92 -2.86
C SER A 100 8.43 21.00 -4.06
N ALA A 101 9.55 21.19 -4.75
CA ALA A 101 10.12 20.18 -5.62
C ALA A 101 10.54 18.96 -4.79
N HIS A 102 10.55 17.78 -5.42
CA HIS A 102 11.08 16.56 -4.86
C HIS A 102 12.50 16.75 -4.32
N ILE A 103 12.75 16.32 -3.10
CA ILE A 103 14.04 16.39 -2.41
C ILE A 103 14.75 15.04 -2.53
N GLY A 104 14.04 13.94 -2.29
CA GLY A 104 14.53 12.56 -2.38
C GLY A 104 14.51 11.85 -1.04
N ASP A 105 15.22 10.73 -0.95
CA ASP A 105 15.29 9.91 0.24
C ASP A 105 16.32 10.48 1.23
N LEU A 106 15.94 10.62 2.49
CA LEU A 106 16.73 11.30 3.51
C LEU A 106 17.78 10.42 4.20
N GLY A 107 18.04 9.23 3.68
CA GLY A 107 19.09 8.32 4.17
C GLY A 107 20.52 8.80 3.91
N ASP A 108 20.74 9.85 3.09
CA ASP A 108 22.02 10.47 2.79
C ASP A 108 22.10 11.88 3.42
N MET A 109 23.24 12.21 4.02
CA MET A 109 23.44 13.55 4.63
C MET A 109 23.27 14.68 3.62
N ARG A 110 23.62 14.48 2.35
CA ARG A 110 23.42 15.47 1.28
C ARG A 110 21.93 15.75 1.03
N SER A 111 21.07 14.77 1.27
CA SER A 111 19.62 14.95 1.18
C SER A 111 19.08 15.75 2.37
N ILE A 112 19.67 15.58 3.56
CA ILE A 112 19.33 16.44 4.74
C ILE A 112 19.71 17.88 4.48
N ASP A 113 20.90 18.16 3.90
CA ASP A 113 21.30 19.51 3.50
C ASP A 113 20.36 20.07 2.43
N ALA A 114 19.90 19.23 1.48
CA ALA A 114 18.93 19.65 0.47
C ALA A 114 17.55 19.95 1.07
N LEU A 115 17.13 19.20 2.11
CA LEU A 115 15.91 19.48 2.88
C LEU A 115 16.01 20.84 3.57
N GLN A 116 17.12 21.11 4.27
CA GLN A 116 17.36 22.41 4.93
C GLN A 116 17.36 23.57 3.94
N ASP A 117 18.03 23.41 2.81
CA ASP A 117 18.03 24.37 1.70
C ASP A 117 16.59 24.63 1.20
N SER A 118 15.81 23.58 1.00
CA SER A 118 14.43 23.64 0.50
C SER A 118 13.53 24.40 1.47
N VAL A 119 13.57 24.08 2.76
CA VAL A 119 12.81 24.78 3.82
C VAL A 119 13.16 26.26 3.83
N SER A 120 14.44 26.61 3.91
CA SER A 120 14.90 28.00 3.96
C SER A 120 14.41 28.82 2.76
N ARG A 121 14.49 28.21 1.55
CA ARG A 121 14.06 28.85 0.30
C ARG A 121 12.55 29.01 0.23
N MET A 122 11.78 28.00 0.62
CA MET A 122 10.31 28.05 0.59
C MET A 122 9.81 29.14 1.54
N LEU A 123 10.34 29.22 2.77
CA LEU A 123 9.97 30.27 3.73
C LEU A 123 10.32 31.66 3.20
N THR A 124 11.50 31.82 2.58
CA THR A 124 11.93 33.09 1.98
C THR A 124 11.06 33.46 0.77
N LEU A 125 10.78 32.50 -0.12
CA LEU A 125 10.02 32.74 -1.37
C LEU A 125 8.59 33.20 -1.09
N PHE A 126 7.95 32.61 -0.09
CA PHE A 126 6.57 32.93 0.27
C PHE A 126 6.45 33.97 1.39
N GLU A 127 7.59 34.51 1.86
CA GLU A 127 7.65 35.51 2.94
C GLU A 127 6.79 35.08 4.14
N THR A 128 6.94 33.82 4.54
CA THR A 128 6.10 33.19 5.57
C THR A 128 6.93 32.79 6.78
N HIS A 129 6.37 33.03 7.95
CA HIS A 129 6.85 32.49 9.22
C HIS A 129 5.83 31.43 9.67
N PRO A 130 6.23 30.17 9.85
CA PRO A 130 5.31 29.15 10.30
C PRO A 130 4.93 29.35 11.77
N ASP A 131 3.66 29.09 12.09
CA ASP A 131 3.14 29.09 13.47
C ASP A 131 3.26 27.68 14.08
N ILE A 132 3.41 26.67 13.26
CA ILE A 132 3.56 25.25 13.64
C ILE A 132 4.38 24.48 12.59
N ILE A 133 5.20 23.54 13.08
CA ILE A 133 5.86 22.54 12.24
C ILE A 133 5.13 21.21 12.36
N VAL A 134 5.08 20.49 11.25
CA VAL A 134 4.41 19.17 11.18
C VAL A 134 5.35 18.15 10.55
N CYS A 135 5.38 16.94 11.11
CA CYS A 135 6.16 15.81 10.56
C CYS A 135 5.44 14.48 10.77
N ASP A 136 6.08 13.40 10.32
CA ASP A 136 5.64 12.02 10.53
C ASP A 136 5.71 11.60 12.00
N LYS A 137 4.99 10.54 12.38
CA LYS A 137 5.06 9.94 13.72
C LYS A 137 6.25 9.00 13.91
N HIS A 138 6.93 8.60 12.86
CA HIS A 138 8.00 7.60 12.94
C HIS A 138 9.17 8.08 13.82
N PRO A 139 9.55 7.35 14.90
CA PRO A 139 10.47 7.87 15.91
C PRO A 139 11.94 7.97 15.47
N ARG A 140 12.29 7.42 14.30
CA ARG A 140 13.69 7.34 13.83
C ARG A 140 13.88 7.90 12.41
N TYR A 141 12.90 8.61 11.85
CA TYR A 141 13.09 9.27 10.57
C TYR A 141 13.97 10.51 10.69
N SER A 142 14.85 10.71 9.73
CA SER A 142 15.72 11.89 9.65
C SER A 142 14.89 13.16 9.48
N SER A 143 13.77 13.10 8.75
CA SER A 143 12.80 14.19 8.64
C SER A 143 12.21 14.60 9.99
N VAL A 144 11.95 13.63 10.87
CA VAL A 144 11.41 13.90 12.22
C VAL A 144 12.48 14.53 13.12
N GLU A 145 13.71 14.01 13.10
CA GLU A 145 14.82 14.61 13.84
C GLU A 145 15.08 16.07 13.38
N PHE A 146 15.03 16.31 12.07
CA PHE A 146 15.15 17.66 11.51
C PHE A 146 14.02 18.56 11.98
N ALA A 147 12.75 18.09 11.94
CA ALA A 147 11.58 18.85 12.38
C ALA A 147 11.62 19.20 13.87
N GLU A 148 12.07 18.27 14.73
CA GLU A 148 12.24 18.48 16.17
C GLU A 148 13.25 19.60 16.45
N LYS A 149 14.43 19.54 15.83
CA LYS A 149 15.47 20.58 15.97
C LYS A 149 14.98 21.93 15.48
N LEU A 150 14.34 21.96 14.32
CA LEU A 150 13.85 23.22 13.74
C LEU A 150 12.75 23.85 14.60
N ALA A 151 11.83 23.05 15.17
CA ALA A 151 10.79 23.53 16.07
C ALA A 151 11.37 24.12 17.35
N GLU A 152 12.41 23.49 17.91
CA GLU A 152 13.15 24.02 19.08
C GLU A 152 13.86 25.33 18.74
N GLU A 153 14.57 25.40 17.61
CA GLU A 153 15.28 26.59 17.16
C GLU A 153 14.35 27.80 16.88
N MET A 154 13.16 27.51 16.31
CA MET A 154 12.16 28.55 16.02
C MET A 154 11.24 28.86 17.20
N GLU A 155 11.32 28.12 18.30
CA GLU A 155 10.46 28.23 19.48
C GLU A 155 8.94 28.13 19.15
N ILE A 156 8.57 27.24 18.21
CA ILE A 156 7.18 27.00 17.79
C ILE A 156 6.76 25.53 18.01
N PRO A 157 5.46 25.24 18.13
CA PRO A 157 4.97 23.89 18.37
C PRO A 157 5.27 22.93 17.21
N LEU A 158 5.49 21.66 17.57
CA LEU A 158 5.61 20.54 16.65
C LEU A 158 4.39 19.62 16.76
N LEU A 159 3.79 19.26 15.64
CA LEU A 159 2.72 18.28 15.54
C LEU A 159 3.21 17.07 14.76
N LYS A 160 3.00 15.87 15.31
CA LYS A 160 3.31 14.60 14.62
C LYS A 160 2.02 13.93 14.14
N LEU A 161 1.93 13.61 12.84
CA LEU A 161 0.75 13.04 12.22
C LEU A 161 1.01 11.63 11.67
N GLN A 162 -0.05 10.84 11.65
CA GLN A 162 -0.02 9.48 11.14
C GLN A 162 0.15 9.47 9.61
N HIS A 163 1.07 8.67 9.12
CA HIS A 163 1.53 8.59 7.73
C HIS A 163 0.39 8.38 6.72
N HIS A 164 -0.38 7.30 6.88
CA HIS A 164 -1.45 6.92 5.95
C HIS A 164 -2.66 7.89 6.00
N TYR A 165 -2.91 8.48 7.14
CA TYR A 165 -3.86 9.58 7.25
C TYR A 165 -3.44 10.77 6.40
N CYS A 166 -2.15 11.13 6.42
CA CYS A 166 -1.63 12.22 5.59
C CYS A 166 -1.74 11.91 4.09
N HIS A 167 -1.55 10.66 3.67
CA HIS A 167 -1.85 10.24 2.29
C HIS A 167 -3.31 10.51 1.92
N VAL A 168 -4.26 10.13 2.80
CA VAL A 168 -5.70 10.35 2.54
C VAL A 168 -6.02 11.83 2.45
N VAL A 169 -5.54 12.64 3.42
CA VAL A 169 -5.76 14.10 3.44
C VAL A 169 -5.14 14.77 2.21
N SER A 170 -3.98 14.32 1.76
CA SER A 170 -3.35 14.82 0.53
C SER A 170 -4.23 14.61 -0.70
N CYS A 171 -4.84 13.42 -0.83
CA CYS A 171 -5.79 13.12 -1.90
C CYS A 171 -7.07 13.96 -1.81
N MET A 172 -7.61 14.12 -0.61
CA MET A 172 -8.76 14.98 -0.34
C MET A 172 -8.47 16.44 -0.72
N ALA A 173 -7.31 16.96 -0.31
CA ALA A 173 -6.91 18.35 -0.55
C ALA A 173 -6.77 18.67 -2.04
N GLU A 174 -6.09 17.79 -2.80
CA GLU A 174 -5.96 17.96 -4.24
C GLU A 174 -7.31 17.99 -4.95
N ASN A 175 -8.28 17.20 -4.46
CA ASN A 175 -9.62 17.10 -5.04
C ASN A 175 -10.61 18.12 -4.46
N GLY A 176 -10.19 18.96 -3.51
CA GLY A 176 -11.04 19.93 -2.83
C GLY A 176 -12.22 19.29 -2.08
N ASP A 177 -12.05 18.07 -1.58
CA ASP A 177 -13.08 17.33 -0.84
C ASP A 177 -12.78 17.38 0.67
N PRO A 178 -13.54 18.14 1.48
CA PRO A 178 -13.27 18.26 2.92
C PRO A 178 -13.65 17.02 3.72
N GLY A 179 -14.28 16.03 3.12
CA GLY A 179 -14.74 14.80 3.77
C GLY A 179 -16.12 14.94 4.42
N PRO A 180 -16.52 13.94 5.23
CA PRO A 180 -15.77 12.73 5.51
C PRO A 180 -15.62 11.80 4.29
N VAL A 181 -14.50 11.07 4.23
CA VAL A 181 -14.23 10.09 3.18
C VAL A 181 -13.83 8.73 3.77
N ILE A 182 -13.96 7.68 2.98
CA ILE A 182 -13.30 6.39 3.22
C ILE A 182 -12.01 6.39 2.41
N GLY A 183 -10.86 6.50 3.08
CA GLY A 183 -9.54 6.40 2.45
C GLY A 183 -9.11 4.95 2.34
N VAL A 184 -8.71 4.51 1.15
CA VAL A 184 -7.94 3.28 0.93
C VAL A 184 -6.51 3.72 0.70
N SER A 185 -5.66 3.56 1.73
CA SER A 185 -4.27 3.96 1.71
C SER A 185 -3.40 2.71 1.60
N PHE A 186 -2.98 2.37 0.36
CA PHE A 186 -2.14 1.22 0.07
C PHE A 186 -0.73 1.65 -0.25
N ASP A 187 0.20 1.22 0.60
CA ASP A 187 1.58 1.66 0.54
C ASP A 187 2.58 0.54 0.87
N GLY A 188 3.86 0.86 0.70
CA GLY A 188 4.98 -0.05 0.99
C GLY A 188 5.34 -0.13 2.46
N THR A 189 5.22 0.97 3.19
CA THR A 189 5.56 1.06 4.62
C THR A 189 5.08 2.38 5.20
N GLY A 190 4.73 2.37 6.47
CA GLY A 190 4.46 3.55 7.29
C GLY A 190 4.32 3.16 8.75
N TYR A 191 4.59 4.09 9.66
CA TYR A 191 4.54 3.82 11.09
C TYR A 191 3.09 3.85 11.59
N GLY A 192 2.62 2.72 12.12
CA GLY A 192 1.29 2.57 12.69
C GLY A 192 1.18 3.10 14.10
N ASP A 193 -0.01 3.56 14.50
CA ASP A 193 -0.29 4.02 15.87
C ASP A 193 -0.16 2.89 16.91
N ASP A 194 -0.25 1.64 16.45
CA ASP A 194 -0.07 0.42 17.23
C ASP A 194 1.39 -0.06 17.26
N GLY A 195 2.33 0.72 16.71
CA GLY A 195 3.75 0.37 16.62
C GLY A 195 4.08 -0.71 15.59
N THR A 196 3.12 -1.12 14.77
CA THR A 196 3.31 -2.05 13.65
C THR A 196 3.59 -1.30 12.34
N ILE A 197 3.96 -2.04 11.29
CA ILE A 197 4.08 -1.47 9.94
C ILE A 197 2.69 -1.47 9.30
N TRP A 198 2.18 -0.29 8.99
CA TRP A 198 0.98 -0.12 8.17
C TRP A 198 1.33 0.02 6.69
N GLY A 199 0.32 -0.15 5.82
CA GLY A 199 0.47 0.02 4.37
C GLY A 199 -0.65 -0.63 3.57
N GLY A 200 -1.73 -1.10 4.21
CA GLY A 200 -2.89 -1.67 3.54
C GLY A 200 -4.17 -1.29 4.28
N GLU A 201 -4.43 0.02 4.45
CA GLU A 201 -5.37 0.54 5.43
C GLU A 201 -6.66 1.04 4.79
N ILE A 202 -7.77 0.82 5.49
CA ILE A 202 -9.05 1.51 5.24
C ILE A 202 -9.28 2.48 6.40
N ILE A 203 -9.36 3.76 6.07
CA ILE A 203 -9.37 4.87 7.04
C ILE A 203 -10.63 5.70 6.82
N TYR A 204 -11.43 5.89 7.87
CA TYR A 204 -12.37 7.00 7.94
C TYR A 204 -11.58 8.28 8.18
N ALA A 205 -11.78 9.31 7.37
CA ALA A 205 -11.00 10.54 7.48
C ALA A 205 -11.81 11.80 7.18
N THR A 206 -11.49 12.84 7.93
CA THR A 206 -11.76 14.25 7.66
C THR A 206 -10.44 15.00 7.59
N TYR A 207 -10.43 16.30 7.36
CA TYR A 207 -9.18 17.07 7.43
C TYR A 207 -8.58 17.16 8.85
N SER A 208 -9.37 16.90 9.90
CA SER A 208 -8.93 17.08 11.30
C SER A 208 -8.90 15.80 12.13
N SER A 209 -9.43 14.69 11.61
CA SER A 209 -9.54 13.44 12.35
C SER A 209 -9.51 12.22 11.44
N TYR A 210 -9.15 11.07 11.99
CA TYR A 210 -9.20 9.78 11.32
C TYR A 210 -9.45 8.64 12.31
N ASP A 211 -9.98 7.54 11.77
CA ASP A 211 -10.08 6.25 12.44
C ASP A 211 -9.68 5.13 11.47
N ARG A 212 -8.89 4.18 11.94
CA ARG A 212 -8.58 2.96 11.21
C ARG A 212 -9.75 2.00 11.29
N ILE A 213 -10.50 1.84 10.21
CA ILE A 213 -11.73 1.04 10.16
C ILE A 213 -11.55 -0.31 9.48
N GLY A 214 -10.43 -0.52 8.80
CA GLY A 214 -10.07 -1.79 8.18
C GLY A 214 -8.61 -1.85 7.76
N SER A 215 -8.16 -3.06 7.43
CA SER A 215 -6.81 -3.29 6.86
C SER A 215 -6.76 -4.60 6.08
N ILE A 216 -5.69 -4.82 5.33
CA ILE A 216 -5.35 -6.17 4.89
C ILE A 216 -5.03 -7.06 6.09
N ALA A 217 -5.04 -8.38 5.89
CA ALA A 217 -4.67 -9.34 6.91
C ALA A 217 -3.25 -9.07 7.40
N PRO A 218 -3.02 -8.95 8.72
CA PRO A 218 -1.68 -8.77 9.27
C PRO A 218 -0.85 -10.03 9.08
N PHE A 219 0.42 -9.85 8.76
CA PHE A 219 1.40 -10.94 8.61
C PHE A 219 2.72 -10.60 9.33
N ALA A 220 3.48 -11.63 9.66
CA ALA A 220 4.81 -11.47 10.22
C ALA A 220 5.81 -11.17 9.10
N GLN A 221 6.40 -9.98 9.11
CA GLN A 221 7.49 -9.58 8.22
C GLN A 221 8.82 -9.94 8.88
N VAL A 222 9.48 -11.00 8.36
CA VAL A 222 10.69 -11.60 8.93
C VAL A 222 11.92 -11.21 8.13
N GLY A 223 12.96 -10.70 8.79
CA GLY A 223 14.25 -10.39 8.17
C GLY A 223 14.62 -8.90 8.14
N GLY A 224 13.90 -8.04 8.87
CA GLY A 224 14.15 -6.60 8.91
C GLY A 224 14.14 -5.98 7.51
N ASP A 225 15.13 -5.12 7.19
CA ASP A 225 15.24 -4.40 5.92
C ASP A 225 15.33 -5.32 4.69
N SER A 226 15.91 -6.51 4.83
CA SER A 226 15.95 -7.48 3.73
C SER A 226 14.57 -7.90 3.26
N SER A 227 13.59 -7.95 4.15
CA SER A 227 12.22 -8.33 3.82
C SER A 227 11.49 -7.32 2.93
N ALA A 228 11.96 -6.08 2.85
CA ALA A 228 11.46 -5.08 1.92
C ALA A 228 11.94 -5.31 0.46
N ARG A 229 12.99 -6.09 0.27
CA ARG A 229 13.58 -6.41 -1.04
C ARG A 229 13.34 -7.85 -1.47
N GLU A 230 13.26 -8.76 -0.51
CA GLU A 230 13.16 -10.20 -0.69
C GLU A 230 11.71 -10.68 -0.49
N GLY A 231 10.84 -10.47 -1.51
CA GLY A 231 9.40 -10.80 -1.46
C GLY A 231 9.10 -12.25 -1.08
N TRP A 232 10.02 -13.18 -1.38
CA TRP A 232 9.91 -14.58 -0.98
C TRP A 232 9.77 -14.78 0.54
N ARG A 233 10.33 -13.88 1.36
CA ARG A 233 10.22 -13.96 2.84
C ARG A 233 8.79 -13.76 3.31
N ILE A 234 8.09 -12.84 2.68
CA ILE A 234 6.68 -12.58 3.01
C ILE A 234 5.84 -13.79 2.62
N ALA A 235 6.02 -14.32 1.41
CA ALA A 235 5.32 -15.52 0.94
C ALA A 235 5.55 -16.72 1.87
N ALA A 236 6.81 -17.00 2.22
CA ALA A 236 7.16 -18.08 3.12
C ALA A 236 6.55 -17.89 4.53
N SER A 237 6.52 -16.65 5.04
CA SER A 237 5.89 -16.34 6.34
C SER A 237 4.39 -16.64 6.35
N VAL A 238 3.68 -16.29 5.27
CA VAL A 238 2.25 -16.60 5.13
C VAL A 238 1.99 -18.10 5.04
N PHE A 239 2.85 -18.85 4.34
CA PHE A 239 2.72 -20.32 4.30
C PHE A 239 2.97 -20.99 5.66
N MET A 240 3.85 -20.43 6.51
CA MET A 240 4.01 -20.88 7.89
C MET A 240 2.73 -20.67 8.71
N ASP A 241 2.04 -19.54 8.52
CA ASP A 241 0.77 -19.25 9.20
C ASP A 241 -0.35 -20.18 8.73
N MET A 242 -0.44 -20.45 7.42
CA MET A 242 -1.40 -21.40 6.85
C MET A 242 -1.22 -22.81 7.43
N GLU A 243 0.00 -23.31 7.52
CA GLU A 243 0.31 -24.62 8.10
C GLU A 243 -0.15 -24.71 9.57
N GLU A 244 0.12 -23.67 10.36
CA GLU A 244 -0.29 -23.60 11.76
C GLU A 244 -1.83 -23.55 11.93
N GLU A 245 -2.52 -22.75 11.12
CA GLU A 245 -3.98 -22.63 11.15
C GLU A 245 -4.68 -23.96 10.86
N ILE A 246 -4.24 -24.64 9.80
CA ILE A 246 -4.83 -25.92 9.40
C ILE A 246 -4.51 -27.01 10.43
N SER A 247 -3.31 -27.01 11.01
CA SER A 247 -2.91 -27.93 12.09
C SER A 247 -3.77 -27.76 13.33
N ALA A 248 -4.13 -26.54 13.69
CA ALA A 248 -4.92 -26.22 14.88
C ALA A 248 -6.37 -26.70 14.76
N VAL A 249 -6.93 -26.73 13.56
CA VAL A 249 -8.34 -27.14 13.33
C VAL A 249 -8.55 -28.64 13.51
N GLY A 250 -7.52 -29.47 13.33
CA GLY A 250 -7.57 -30.92 13.56
C GLY A 250 -8.48 -31.68 12.59
N SER A 251 -8.73 -32.95 12.87
CA SER A 251 -9.41 -33.93 12.01
C SER A 251 -10.89 -33.67 11.69
N THR A 252 -11.47 -32.57 12.15
CA THR A 252 -12.90 -32.29 12.00
C THR A 252 -13.25 -31.53 10.72
N VAL A 253 -12.25 -31.05 9.97
CA VAL A 253 -12.47 -30.25 8.77
C VAL A 253 -11.93 -30.97 7.55
N ARG A 254 -12.74 -31.00 6.49
CA ARG A 254 -12.32 -31.52 5.17
C ARG A 254 -11.42 -30.48 4.49
N ILE A 255 -10.14 -30.76 4.43
CA ILE A 255 -9.15 -29.92 3.74
C ILE A 255 -9.09 -30.37 2.28
N PRO A 256 -9.11 -29.44 1.29
CA PRO A 256 -8.90 -29.81 -0.12
C PRO A 256 -7.61 -30.59 -0.30
N ALA A 257 -7.67 -31.71 -1.07
CA ALA A 257 -6.54 -32.61 -1.26
C ALA A 257 -5.29 -31.90 -1.79
N ILE A 258 -5.45 -30.84 -2.59
CA ILE A 258 -4.36 -30.02 -3.13
C ILE A 258 -3.58 -29.26 -2.05
N LEU A 259 -4.19 -28.93 -0.91
CA LEU A 259 -3.49 -28.33 0.24
C LEU A 259 -2.64 -29.36 0.98
N VAL A 260 -3.01 -30.62 0.86
CA VAL A 260 -2.31 -31.76 1.49
C VAL A 260 -1.17 -32.25 0.59
N ASP A 261 -1.44 -32.39 -0.70
CA ASP A 261 -0.47 -32.82 -1.71
C ASP A 261 -0.66 -32.00 -3.00
N PRO A 262 0.21 -31.03 -3.26
CA PRO A 262 0.13 -30.20 -4.45
C PRO A 262 0.37 -30.95 -5.77
N ASP A 263 0.77 -32.24 -5.75
CA ASP A 263 0.92 -33.09 -6.93
C ASP A 263 -0.38 -33.84 -7.32
N VAL A 264 -1.44 -33.72 -6.51
CA VAL A 264 -2.75 -34.32 -6.82
C VAL A 264 -3.45 -33.53 -7.91
N SER A 265 -3.50 -34.07 -9.12
CA SER A 265 -4.06 -33.45 -10.34
C SER A 265 -5.49 -33.92 -10.68
N THR A 266 -6.32 -34.29 -9.73
CA THR A 266 -7.65 -34.86 -10.05
C THR A 266 -8.77 -33.84 -9.84
N GLU A 267 -9.66 -33.75 -10.88
CA GLU A 267 -10.93 -33.02 -10.86
C GLU A 267 -11.97 -33.62 -9.90
N GLU A 268 -11.70 -34.78 -9.32
CA GLU A 268 -12.56 -35.40 -8.32
C GLU A 268 -12.25 -34.77 -6.94
N ASP A 269 -13.29 -34.38 -6.22
CA ASP A 269 -13.26 -33.98 -4.80
C ASP A 269 -12.72 -35.14 -3.94
N VAL A 270 -11.43 -35.41 -4.01
CA VAL A 270 -10.75 -36.36 -3.13
C VAL A 270 -10.57 -35.67 -1.79
N PHE A 271 -11.67 -35.63 -1.05
CA PHE A 271 -11.58 -35.46 0.39
C PHE A 271 -10.89 -36.71 0.93
N ALA A 272 -9.69 -36.55 1.47
CA ALA A 272 -8.95 -37.66 2.04
C ALA A 272 -9.84 -38.42 3.00
N ASP A 273 -10.19 -39.65 2.64
CA ASP A 273 -10.92 -40.58 3.50
C ASP A 273 -9.90 -41.25 4.44
N ASN A 274 -10.00 -40.89 5.70
CA ASN A 274 -9.50 -41.60 6.88
C ASN A 274 -8.17 -42.36 6.77
N SER A 275 -7.03 -41.70 6.87
CA SER A 275 -5.90 -42.21 7.64
C SER A 275 -4.70 -41.28 7.52
N GLU A 276 -4.27 -40.70 8.60
CA GLU A 276 -3.17 -39.76 8.76
C GLU A 276 -3.44 -38.36 8.16
N GLN A 277 -3.74 -37.44 9.04
CA GLN A 277 -3.91 -36.02 8.73
C GLN A 277 -2.65 -35.50 8.06
N CYS A 278 -2.68 -35.34 6.74
CA CYS A 278 -1.67 -34.56 6.04
C CYS A 278 -2.02 -33.09 6.19
N ILE A 279 -1.23 -32.39 6.98
CA ILE A 279 -1.25 -30.94 7.11
C ILE A 279 -0.49 -30.38 5.90
N PRO A 280 -0.95 -29.29 5.26
CA PRO A 280 -0.16 -28.63 4.23
C PRO A 280 1.20 -28.28 4.79
N ASP A 281 2.26 -28.72 4.16
CA ASP A 281 3.62 -28.40 4.55
C ASP A 281 4.04 -27.10 3.85
N GLY A 282 4.04 -25.98 4.57
CA GLY A 282 4.42 -24.67 4.07
C GLY A 282 5.83 -24.66 3.48
N LYS A 283 6.73 -25.50 4.01
CA LYS A 283 8.10 -25.68 3.48
C LYS A 283 8.08 -26.34 2.10
N VAL A 284 7.21 -27.33 1.89
CA VAL A 284 7.03 -27.98 0.58
C VAL A 284 6.50 -26.98 -0.44
N PHE A 285 5.52 -26.14 -0.07
CA PHE A 285 5.05 -25.07 -0.96
C PHE A 285 6.16 -24.09 -1.33
N ALA A 286 6.88 -23.58 -0.34
CA ALA A 286 7.97 -22.63 -0.55
C ALA A 286 9.07 -23.18 -1.46
N THR A 287 9.48 -24.43 -1.26
CA THR A 287 10.54 -25.09 -2.06
C THR A 287 10.08 -25.44 -3.47
N LYS A 288 8.85 -25.96 -3.65
CA LYS A 288 8.28 -26.25 -4.98
C LYS A 288 8.12 -25.00 -5.85
N LEU A 289 7.74 -23.88 -5.25
CA LEU A 289 7.65 -22.58 -5.92
C LEU A 289 9.03 -21.92 -6.18
N GLY A 290 10.12 -22.52 -5.67
CA GLY A 290 11.46 -21.94 -5.80
C GLY A 290 11.68 -20.66 -5.01
N LEU A 291 10.88 -20.43 -3.97
CA LEU A 291 10.99 -19.24 -3.12
C LEU A 291 12.27 -19.28 -2.28
N CYS A 292 12.55 -20.41 -1.66
CA CYS A 292 13.73 -20.61 -0.81
C CYS A 292 14.13 -22.10 -0.74
N SER A 293 15.33 -22.35 -0.26
CA SER A 293 15.77 -23.69 0.13
C SER A 293 15.13 -24.10 1.46
N GLU A 294 15.09 -25.39 1.75
CA GLU A 294 14.63 -25.91 3.05
C GLU A 294 15.36 -25.27 4.22
N LYS A 295 16.67 -25.06 4.09
CA LYS A 295 17.48 -24.44 5.13
C LYS A 295 17.12 -22.97 5.36
N GLU A 296 16.88 -22.19 4.30
CA GLU A 296 16.42 -20.79 4.41
C GLU A 296 15.06 -20.73 5.11
N TYR A 297 14.16 -21.65 4.76
CA TYR A 297 12.85 -21.75 5.41
C TYR A 297 12.97 -22.04 6.91
N GLU A 298 13.75 -23.04 7.31
CA GLU A 298 13.98 -23.43 8.72
C GLU A 298 14.60 -22.27 9.54
N VAL A 299 15.57 -21.55 8.97
CA VAL A 299 16.15 -20.36 9.62
C VAL A 299 15.12 -19.27 9.80
N MET A 300 14.29 -19.04 8.80
CA MET A 300 13.26 -18.02 8.84
C MET A 300 12.15 -18.38 9.84
N GLU A 301 11.73 -19.65 9.89
CA GLU A 301 10.78 -20.17 10.86
C GLU A 301 11.28 -20.02 12.30
N ALA A 302 12.54 -20.38 12.54
CA ALA A 302 13.18 -20.20 13.84
C ALA A 302 13.23 -18.71 14.25
N SER A 303 13.54 -17.80 13.32
CA SER A 303 13.56 -16.36 13.55
C SER A 303 12.15 -15.82 13.88
N LYS A 304 11.14 -16.24 13.12
CA LYS A 304 9.73 -15.89 13.36
C LYS A 304 9.28 -16.35 14.76
N ASN A 305 9.53 -17.61 15.10
CA ASN A 305 9.15 -18.20 16.38
C ASN A 305 9.84 -17.49 17.57
N ALA A 306 11.08 -17.05 17.39
CA ALA A 306 11.83 -16.31 18.40
C ALA A 306 11.50 -14.81 18.43
N GLY A 307 10.76 -14.28 17.46
CA GLY A 307 10.51 -12.84 17.31
C GLY A 307 11.76 -12.03 16.90
N LEU A 308 12.78 -12.69 16.36
CA LEU A 308 14.04 -12.03 15.98
C LEU A 308 13.90 -11.38 14.59
N ASN A 309 14.19 -10.07 14.51
CA ASN A 309 14.03 -9.28 13.28
C ASN A 309 12.65 -9.50 12.62
N THR A 310 11.63 -9.60 13.45
CA THR A 310 10.25 -9.85 13.03
C THR A 310 9.36 -8.71 13.52
N VAL A 311 8.61 -8.12 12.61
CA VAL A 311 7.61 -7.10 12.91
C VAL A 311 6.28 -7.52 12.29
N ILE A 312 5.17 -7.05 12.87
CA ILE A 312 3.85 -7.24 12.26
C ILE A 312 3.64 -6.15 11.21
N SER A 313 3.10 -6.55 10.07
CA SER A 313 2.90 -5.66 8.93
C SER A 313 1.52 -5.88 8.30
N THR A 314 0.93 -4.78 7.84
CA THR A 314 -0.23 -4.75 6.94
C THR A 314 0.13 -4.08 5.62
N SER A 315 1.40 -4.12 5.20
CA SER A 315 1.87 -3.50 3.98
C SER A 315 1.31 -4.17 2.72
N ALA A 316 0.51 -3.44 1.95
CA ALA A 316 0.03 -3.89 0.65
C ALA A 316 1.19 -4.06 -0.36
N GLY A 317 2.19 -3.18 -0.33
CA GLY A 317 3.36 -3.29 -1.20
C GLY A 317 4.10 -4.63 -1.01
N ARG A 318 4.23 -5.09 0.22
CA ARG A 318 4.85 -6.41 0.53
C ARG A 318 4.04 -7.58 0.00
N ILE A 319 2.70 -7.46 -0.06
CA ILE A 319 1.87 -8.50 -0.69
C ILE A 319 2.14 -8.60 -2.20
N PHE A 320 2.30 -7.46 -2.89
CA PHE A 320 2.69 -7.46 -4.30
C PHE A 320 4.04 -8.13 -4.54
N ASP A 321 5.03 -7.84 -3.68
CA ASP A 321 6.35 -8.47 -3.75
C ASP A 321 6.27 -9.99 -3.53
N ALA A 322 5.46 -10.42 -2.57
CA ALA A 322 5.23 -11.84 -2.27
C ALA A 322 4.56 -12.57 -3.44
N VAL A 323 3.51 -12.02 -4.02
CA VAL A 323 2.82 -12.62 -5.17
C VAL A 323 3.73 -12.68 -6.39
N SER A 324 4.52 -11.63 -6.63
CA SER A 324 5.54 -11.63 -7.70
C SER A 324 6.57 -12.77 -7.51
N ALA A 325 6.99 -13.02 -6.27
CA ALA A 325 7.88 -14.12 -5.93
C ALA A 325 7.20 -15.50 -6.11
N ILE A 326 5.97 -15.69 -5.62
CA ILE A 326 5.17 -16.91 -5.78
C ILE A 326 5.05 -17.30 -7.26
N LEU A 327 4.80 -16.33 -8.11
CA LEU A 327 4.69 -16.54 -9.55
C LEU A 327 6.05 -16.69 -10.25
N GLY A 328 7.17 -16.55 -9.53
CA GLY A 328 8.51 -16.62 -10.10
C GLY A 328 8.76 -15.51 -11.12
N ILE A 329 8.19 -14.31 -10.91
CA ILE A 329 8.43 -13.11 -11.71
C ILE A 329 9.64 -12.37 -11.16
N ARG A 330 9.61 -12.03 -9.86
CA ARG A 330 10.73 -11.45 -9.12
C ARG A 330 10.77 -12.06 -7.72
N ARG A 331 11.82 -12.81 -7.42
CA ARG A 331 12.07 -13.33 -6.07
C ARG A 331 12.58 -12.21 -5.15
N GLU A 332 13.40 -11.34 -5.72
CA GLU A 332 14.05 -10.21 -5.07
C GLU A 332 13.93 -8.99 -5.97
N SER A 333 13.67 -7.83 -5.39
CA SER A 333 13.59 -6.56 -6.11
C SER A 333 14.97 -5.92 -6.25
N GLU A 334 15.31 -5.47 -7.47
CA GLU A 334 16.55 -4.75 -7.75
C GLU A 334 16.45 -3.27 -7.37
N PHE A 335 15.23 -2.71 -7.45
CA PHE A 335 14.91 -1.34 -7.09
C PHE A 335 13.51 -1.29 -6.45
N GLU A 336 13.16 -0.15 -5.87
CA GLU A 336 11.86 0.04 -5.21
C GLU A 336 10.70 -0.15 -6.20
N GLY A 337 9.77 -1.03 -5.86
CA GLY A 337 8.58 -1.35 -6.68
C GLY A 337 8.85 -2.25 -7.89
N ASP A 338 10.06 -2.79 -8.09
CA ASP A 338 10.39 -3.70 -9.22
C ASP A 338 9.45 -4.90 -9.30
N ALA A 339 9.24 -5.60 -8.19
CA ALA A 339 8.38 -6.78 -8.14
C ALA A 339 6.92 -6.43 -8.46
N ALA A 340 6.39 -5.36 -7.86
CA ALA A 340 5.03 -4.89 -8.07
C ALA A 340 4.79 -4.42 -9.51
N THR A 341 5.74 -3.67 -10.08
CA THR A 341 5.67 -3.18 -11.46
C THR A 341 5.77 -4.34 -12.47
N SER A 342 6.68 -5.29 -12.22
CA SER A 342 6.81 -6.49 -13.07
C SER A 342 5.53 -7.35 -13.06
N LEU A 343 4.89 -7.45 -11.90
CA LEU A 343 3.61 -8.15 -11.73
C LEU A 343 2.48 -7.43 -12.49
N MET A 344 2.41 -6.10 -12.42
CA MET A 344 1.45 -5.29 -13.15
C MET A 344 1.59 -5.49 -14.66
N TYR A 345 2.81 -5.41 -15.20
CA TYR A 345 3.02 -5.64 -16.64
C TYR A 345 2.68 -7.06 -17.09
N ALA A 346 2.87 -8.07 -16.22
CA ALA A 346 2.40 -9.42 -16.51
C ALA A 346 0.87 -9.49 -16.60
N ALA A 347 0.18 -8.82 -15.68
CA ALA A 347 -1.28 -8.72 -15.66
C ALA A 347 -1.83 -7.98 -16.90
N GLU A 348 -1.23 -6.85 -17.28
CA GLU A 348 -1.63 -6.09 -18.46
C GLU A 348 -1.49 -6.90 -19.76
N ARG A 349 -0.46 -7.77 -19.85
CA ARG A 349 -0.33 -8.66 -21.01
C ARG A 349 -1.49 -9.64 -21.13
N PHE A 350 -2.01 -10.15 -20.01
CA PHE A 350 -3.19 -11.02 -20.03
C PHE A 350 -4.46 -10.24 -20.38
N GLU A 351 -4.66 -9.06 -19.80
CA GLU A 351 -5.80 -8.18 -20.12
C GLU A 351 -5.86 -7.85 -21.61
N ASN A 352 -4.72 -7.44 -22.20
CA ASN A 352 -4.64 -7.17 -23.64
C ASN A 352 -5.02 -8.38 -24.51
N LYS A 353 -4.76 -9.61 -24.04
CA LYS A 353 -5.17 -10.83 -24.75
C LYS A 353 -6.67 -11.09 -24.62
N LEU A 354 -7.28 -10.78 -23.47
CA LEU A 354 -8.74 -10.85 -23.31
C LEU A 354 -9.43 -9.85 -24.24
N ASP A 355 -8.98 -8.59 -24.25
CA ASP A 355 -9.52 -7.55 -25.12
C ASP A 355 -9.40 -7.94 -26.61
N GLN A 356 -8.29 -8.56 -27.00
CA GLN A 356 -8.10 -9.04 -28.38
C GLN A 356 -9.07 -10.19 -28.72
N GLU A 357 -9.31 -11.11 -27.78
CA GLU A 357 -10.29 -12.20 -27.96
C GLU A 357 -11.70 -11.67 -28.15
N ASP A 358 -12.09 -10.60 -27.41
CA ASP A 358 -13.38 -9.92 -27.55
C ASP A 358 -13.51 -9.23 -28.92
N LEU A 359 -12.48 -8.51 -29.36
CA LEU A 359 -12.46 -7.87 -30.68
C LEU A 359 -12.56 -8.87 -31.83
N ASP A 360 -11.89 -10.02 -31.71
CA ASP A 360 -11.93 -11.08 -32.71
C ASP A 360 -13.31 -11.74 -32.74
N ALA A 361 -13.97 -11.91 -31.58
CA ALA A 361 -15.34 -12.39 -31.49
C ALA A 361 -16.35 -11.44 -32.16
N GLU A 362 -16.25 -10.13 -31.91
CA GLU A 362 -17.08 -9.11 -32.54
C GLU A 362 -16.90 -9.07 -34.06
N ASN A 363 -15.65 -9.15 -34.54
CA ASN A 363 -15.32 -9.16 -35.96
C ASN A 363 -15.80 -10.44 -36.67
N SER A 364 -15.84 -11.57 -35.97
CA SER A 364 -16.30 -12.87 -36.50
C SER A 364 -17.81 -12.92 -36.62
N ASN A 365 -18.55 -12.33 -35.70
CA ASN A 365 -20.01 -12.21 -35.76
C ASN A 365 -20.50 -11.32 -36.94
N ASN A 366 -19.62 -10.45 -37.47
CA ASN A 366 -19.89 -9.61 -38.63
C ASN A 366 -19.57 -10.28 -39.99
N LYS A 367 -19.02 -11.49 -39.98
CA LYS A 367 -18.71 -12.28 -41.18
C LYS A 367 -19.35 -13.65 -41.02
N ASP A 368 -20.33 -13.96 -41.86
CA ASP A 368 -20.93 -15.31 -41.98
C ASP A 368 -19.87 -16.37 -42.33
N ASN A 369 -19.05 -16.80 -41.34
CA ASN A 369 -18.03 -17.83 -41.52
C ASN A 369 -18.11 -18.91 -40.43
N GLU A 370 -18.32 -20.15 -40.89
CA GLU A 370 -18.38 -21.40 -40.13
C GLU A 370 -17.04 -21.86 -39.52
N SER A 371 -16.20 -20.99 -38.99
CA SER A 371 -14.96 -21.38 -38.28
C SER A 371 -14.97 -20.90 -36.83
N GLY A 372 -16.01 -21.25 -36.09
CA GLY A 372 -16.12 -20.95 -34.67
C GLY A 372 -15.43 -21.95 -33.76
N ALA A 373 -14.10 -21.92 -33.63
CA ALA A 373 -13.39 -22.92 -32.81
C ALA A 373 -12.26 -22.38 -31.92
N SER A 374 -12.14 -21.08 -31.64
CA SER A 374 -11.19 -20.62 -30.60
C SER A 374 -11.53 -19.31 -29.90
N THR A 375 -12.64 -18.65 -30.25
CA THR A 375 -13.06 -17.43 -29.60
C THR A 375 -13.74 -17.76 -28.26
N GLY A 376 -13.16 -17.27 -27.15
CA GLY A 376 -13.71 -17.44 -25.80
C GLY A 376 -12.95 -18.41 -24.88
N GLN A 377 -11.82 -19.01 -25.31
CA GLN A 377 -11.08 -19.99 -24.48
C GLN A 377 -10.39 -19.33 -23.28
N LEU A 378 -9.82 -18.13 -23.46
CA LEU A 378 -9.18 -17.41 -22.35
C LEU A 378 -10.22 -16.96 -21.32
N HIS A 379 -11.35 -16.43 -21.77
CA HIS A 379 -12.49 -16.08 -20.90
C HIS A 379 -13.02 -17.30 -20.16
N ALA A 380 -13.20 -18.45 -20.82
CA ALA A 380 -13.66 -19.66 -20.18
C ALA A 380 -12.68 -20.16 -19.10
N ASN A 381 -11.39 -20.13 -19.38
CA ASN A 381 -10.36 -20.50 -18.41
C ASN A 381 -10.36 -19.55 -17.21
N TYR A 382 -10.52 -18.25 -17.44
CA TYR A 382 -10.57 -17.26 -16.38
C TYR A 382 -11.82 -17.39 -15.51
N GLU A 383 -13.00 -17.63 -16.10
CA GLU A 383 -14.24 -17.89 -15.36
C GLU A 383 -14.18 -19.20 -14.53
N ALA A 384 -13.50 -20.22 -15.04
CA ALA A 384 -13.24 -21.43 -14.26
C ALA A 384 -12.40 -21.13 -13.03
N LEU A 385 -11.32 -20.35 -13.17
CA LEU A 385 -10.46 -19.91 -12.08
C LEU A 385 -11.24 -19.09 -11.04
N LEU A 386 -12.10 -18.15 -11.46
CA LEU A 386 -12.98 -17.39 -10.57
C LEU A 386 -13.94 -18.29 -9.79
N SER A 387 -14.44 -19.35 -10.41
CA SER A 387 -15.34 -20.32 -9.77
C SER A 387 -14.62 -21.16 -8.71
N GLU A 388 -13.38 -21.56 -8.98
CA GLU A 388 -12.52 -22.25 -8.00
C GLU A 388 -12.17 -21.33 -6.83
N TRP A 389 -11.81 -20.08 -7.10
CA TRP A 389 -11.56 -19.07 -6.05
C TRP A 389 -12.74 -18.89 -5.11
N ARG A 390 -13.95 -18.71 -5.64
CA ARG A 390 -15.16 -18.53 -4.81
C ARG A 390 -15.37 -19.69 -3.83
N ARG A 391 -15.18 -20.92 -4.31
CA ARG A 391 -15.28 -22.12 -3.46
C ARG A 391 -14.19 -22.16 -2.40
N PHE A 392 -12.94 -21.92 -2.81
CA PHE A 392 -11.79 -21.89 -1.91
C PHE A 392 -11.95 -20.84 -0.82
N TYR A 393 -12.26 -19.60 -1.20
CA TYR A 393 -12.40 -18.47 -0.27
C TYR A 393 -13.48 -18.73 0.80
N VAL A 394 -14.66 -19.17 0.39
CA VAL A 394 -15.75 -19.50 1.34
C VAL A 394 -15.33 -20.60 2.30
N THR A 395 -14.63 -21.61 1.83
CA THR A 395 -14.13 -22.71 2.68
C THR A 395 -13.12 -22.20 3.70
N MET A 396 -12.12 -21.42 3.29
CA MET A 396 -11.08 -20.91 4.18
C MET A 396 -11.62 -19.92 5.22
N VAL A 397 -12.51 -19.00 4.82
CA VAL A 397 -13.16 -18.08 5.76
C VAL A 397 -14.03 -18.82 6.77
N SER A 398 -14.78 -19.84 6.35
CA SER A 398 -15.59 -20.68 7.27
C SER A 398 -14.70 -21.39 8.27
N LEU A 399 -13.58 -21.94 7.82
CA LEU A 399 -12.58 -22.63 8.64
C LEU A 399 -12.02 -21.71 9.75
N ARG A 400 -11.65 -20.49 9.39
CA ARG A 400 -11.14 -19.48 10.33
C ARG A 400 -12.18 -19.06 11.35
N ASN A 401 -13.40 -18.83 10.92
CA ASN A 401 -14.50 -18.47 11.82
C ASN A 401 -14.78 -19.61 12.83
N ASP A 402 -14.81 -20.86 12.39
CA ASP A 402 -14.97 -22.03 13.26
C ASP A 402 -13.84 -22.14 14.30
N THR A 403 -12.61 -21.83 13.90
CA THR A 403 -11.43 -21.85 14.78
C THR A 403 -11.56 -20.79 15.89
N ILE A 404 -11.98 -19.59 15.53
CA ILE A 404 -12.20 -18.48 16.46
C ILE A 404 -13.35 -18.79 17.43
N GLU A 405 -14.49 -19.25 16.94
CA GLU A 405 -15.65 -19.59 17.77
C GLU A 405 -15.37 -20.71 18.77
N LYS A 406 -14.54 -21.69 18.41
CA LYS A 406 -14.12 -22.77 19.29
C LYS A 406 -13.03 -22.35 20.28
N GLY A 407 -12.54 -21.11 20.22
CA GLY A 407 -11.47 -20.61 21.09
C GLY A 407 -10.14 -21.35 20.90
N ILE A 408 -9.93 -21.94 19.72
CA ILE A 408 -8.68 -22.64 19.40
C ILE A 408 -7.60 -21.57 19.22
N SER A 409 -6.57 -21.62 20.07
CA SER A 409 -5.40 -20.76 19.95
C SER A 409 -4.57 -21.21 18.75
N VAL A 410 -4.36 -20.32 17.80
CA VAL A 410 -3.43 -20.49 16.69
C VAL A 410 -2.15 -19.74 17.05
N LYS A 411 -1.02 -20.41 17.03
CA LYS A 411 0.28 -19.88 17.48
C LYS A 411 0.67 -18.59 16.74
N SER A 412 0.35 -18.50 15.44
CA SER A 412 0.56 -17.28 14.64
C SER A 412 -0.24 -16.10 15.17
N ILE A 413 -1.51 -16.29 15.50
CA ILE A 413 -2.37 -15.25 16.14
C ILE A 413 -1.79 -14.83 17.48
N ASP A 414 -1.31 -15.78 18.28
CA ASP A 414 -0.70 -15.48 19.58
C ASP A 414 0.63 -14.74 19.43
N ILE A 415 1.43 -15.08 18.41
CA ILE A 415 2.65 -14.34 18.07
C ILE A 415 2.32 -12.92 17.65
N ILE A 416 1.34 -12.74 16.74
CA ILE A 416 0.87 -11.43 16.30
C ILE A 416 0.40 -10.60 17.50
N LYS A 417 -0.48 -11.14 18.34
CA LYS A 417 -0.97 -10.46 19.55
C LYS A 417 0.15 -10.11 20.53
N ARG A 418 1.15 -11.00 20.72
CA ARG A 418 2.29 -10.73 21.59
C ARG A 418 3.14 -9.61 21.06
N LEU A 419 3.52 -9.65 19.77
CA LEU A 419 4.37 -8.63 19.14
C LEU A 419 3.67 -7.26 19.09
N MET A 420 2.37 -7.23 18.87
CA MET A 420 1.59 -5.98 18.95
C MET A 420 1.57 -5.43 20.38
N LYS A 421 1.38 -6.28 21.39
CA LYS A 421 1.29 -5.87 22.80
C LYS A 421 2.63 -5.38 23.36
N GLU A 422 3.75 -5.91 22.88
CA GLU A 422 5.08 -5.50 23.33
C GLU A 422 5.48 -4.10 22.84
N ASN A 423 4.82 -3.58 21.80
CA ASN A 423 5.19 -2.35 21.10
C ASN A 423 4.20 -1.19 21.22
N ALA A 424 3.07 -1.35 21.91
CA ALA A 424 2.05 -0.31 21.93
C ALA A 424 1.39 -0.11 23.30
N ASP A 425 1.24 1.16 23.68
CA ASP A 425 0.31 1.59 24.74
C ASP A 425 -1.17 1.46 24.32
N TYR A 426 -1.43 1.30 23.02
CA TYR A 426 -2.75 1.14 22.42
C TYR A 426 -2.87 -0.22 21.73
N VAL A 427 -3.75 -1.07 22.24
CA VAL A 427 -4.06 -2.39 21.64
C VAL A 427 -5.29 -2.23 20.76
N ASP A 428 -5.06 -1.97 19.47
CA ASP A 428 -6.12 -2.17 18.46
C ASP A 428 -6.33 -3.67 18.26
N ASP A 429 -7.54 -4.17 18.57
CA ASP A 429 -7.87 -5.57 18.36
C ASP A 429 -8.19 -5.79 16.87
N PRO A 430 -7.32 -6.48 16.11
CA PRO A 430 -7.53 -6.70 14.68
C PRO A 430 -8.87 -7.35 14.35
N MET A 431 -9.45 -8.12 15.31
CA MET A 431 -10.74 -8.81 15.13
C MET A 431 -11.95 -7.86 15.16
N LYS A 432 -11.75 -6.60 15.60
CA LYS A 432 -12.83 -5.61 15.69
C LYS A 432 -12.92 -4.67 14.51
N ARG A 433 -12.11 -4.86 13.48
CA ARG A 433 -12.13 -4.07 12.25
C ARG A 433 -12.38 -4.94 11.03
N GLU A 434 -12.61 -4.32 9.88
CA GLU A 434 -12.70 -5.03 8.61
C GLU A 434 -11.32 -5.56 8.19
N ILE A 435 -11.26 -6.81 7.73
CA ILE A 435 -10.03 -7.47 7.27
C ILE A 435 -10.17 -7.88 5.81
N ILE A 436 -9.26 -7.44 4.98
CA ILE A 436 -9.07 -7.93 3.60
C ILE A 436 -8.14 -9.14 3.68
N HIS A 437 -8.67 -10.33 3.45
CA HIS A 437 -7.94 -11.61 3.58
C HIS A 437 -6.97 -11.86 2.41
N THR A 438 -5.95 -11.01 2.28
CA THR A 438 -4.90 -11.13 1.25
C THR A 438 -4.05 -12.39 1.41
N ASP A 439 -3.95 -12.91 2.61
CA ASP A 439 -3.31 -14.18 2.94
C ASP A 439 -3.99 -15.36 2.25
N ILE A 440 -5.33 -15.48 2.33
CA ILE A 440 -6.11 -16.49 1.60
C ILE A 440 -5.92 -16.36 0.07
N LEU A 441 -5.83 -15.12 -0.43
CA LEU A 441 -5.59 -14.87 -1.85
C LEU A 441 -4.20 -15.37 -2.27
N MET A 442 -3.16 -15.14 -1.47
CA MET A 442 -1.81 -15.63 -1.75
C MET A 442 -1.73 -17.17 -1.71
N GLU A 443 -2.40 -17.80 -0.75
CA GLU A 443 -2.50 -19.27 -0.66
C GLU A 443 -3.11 -19.87 -1.93
N PHE A 444 -4.23 -19.31 -2.40
CA PHE A 444 -4.87 -19.74 -3.63
C PHE A 444 -3.95 -19.57 -4.85
N ILE A 445 -3.30 -18.41 -4.98
CA ILE A 445 -2.37 -18.15 -6.09
C ILE A 445 -1.19 -19.12 -6.07
N ALA A 446 -0.68 -19.49 -4.88
CA ALA A 446 0.40 -20.45 -4.74
C ALA A 446 0.01 -21.85 -5.26
N ILE A 447 -1.20 -22.30 -4.92
CA ILE A 447 -1.77 -23.55 -5.41
C ILE A 447 -1.87 -23.55 -6.93
N GLU A 448 -2.48 -22.50 -7.49
CA GLU A 448 -2.67 -22.38 -8.94
C GLU A 448 -1.32 -22.21 -9.69
N ALA A 449 -0.34 -21.54 -9.09
CA ALA A 449 1.01 -21.42 -9.65
C ALA A 449 1.71 -22.79 -9.76
N ILE A 450 1.53 -23.68 -8.79
CA ILE A 450 2.03 -25.06 -8.85
C ILE A 450 1.31 -25.85 -9.95
N LYS A 451 -0.03 -25.76 -10.03
CA LYS A 451 -0.83 -26.46 -11.07
C LYS A 451 -0.42 -26.04 -12.48
N CYS A 452 -0.21 -24.77 -12.74
CA CYS A 452 0.19 -24.28 -14.07
C CYS A 452 1.70 -24.41 -14.37
N GLY A 453 2.50 -24.93 -13.41
CA GLY A 453 3.94 -25.11 -13.54
C GLY A 453 4.69 -23.79 -13.77
N GLN A 454 4.16 -22.67 -13.29
CA GLN A 454 4.67 -21.32 -13.53
C GLN A 454 4.91 -21.00 -15.03
N SER A 455 4.07 -21.53 -15.91
CA SER A 455 4.16 -21.24 -17.34
C SER A 455 3.96 -19.74 -17.62
N PRO A 456 4.53 -19.19 -18.71
CA PRO A 456 4.35 -17.76 -19.02
C PRO A 456 2.87 -17.32 -19.08
N ALA A 457 2.01 -18.13 -19.69
CA ALA A 457 0.58 -17.85 -19.77
C ALA A 457 -0.11 -17.91 -18.40
N GLY A 458 0.25 -18.91 -17.56
CA GLY A 458 -0.24 -19.03 -16.20
C GLY A 458 0.18 -17.85 -15.32
N LYS A 459 1.45 -17.42 -15.42
CA LYS A 459 1.93 -16.22 -14.70
C LYS A 459 1.15 -14.97 -15.05
N GLU A 460 0.88 -14.73 -16.34
CA GLU A 460 0.13 -13.56 -16.81
C GLU A 460 -1.33 -13.61 -16.30
N MET A 461 -1.99 -14.76 -16.43
CA MET A 461 -3.36 -14.96 -15.96
C MET A 461 -3.47 -14.78 -14.43
N LEU A 462 -2.58 -15.38 -13.65
CA LEU A 462 -2.61 -15.26 -12.19
C LEU A 462 -2.20 -13.87 -11.72
N SER A 463 -1.35 -13.16 -12.46
CA SER A 463 -1.04 -11.76 -12.18
C SER A 463 -2.27 -10.86 -12.36
N TYR A 464 -3.04 -11.05 -13.44
CA TYR A 464 -4.29 -10.32 -13.64
C TYR A 464 -5.33 -10.70 -12.58
N PHE A 465 -5.48 -11.99 -12.31
CA PHE A 465 -6.37 -12.53 -11.28
C PHE A 465 -6.10 -11.89 -9.91
N PHE A 466 -4.84 -11.75 -9.52
CA PHE A 466 -4.47 -11.08 -8.27
C PHE A 466 -5.01 -9.64 -8.20
N HIS A 467 -4.77 -8.83 -9.25
CA HIS A 467 -5.24 -7.44 -9.28
C HIS A 467 -6.76 -7.36 -9.29
N ASP A 468 -7.41 -8.24 -10.06
CA ASP A 468 -8.86 -8.29 -10.20
C ASP A 468 -9.53 -8.64 -8.88
N ILE A 469 -9.10 -9.71 -8.22
CA ILE A 469 -9.66 -10.14 -6.94
C ILE A 469 -9.33 -9.15 -5.82
N LEU A 470 -8.10 -8.65 -5.73
CA LEU A 470 -7.75 -7.66 -4.72
C LEU A 470 -8.64 -6.42 -4.83
N SER A 471 -8.89 -5.94 -6.05
CA SER A 471 -9.77 -4.79 -6.27
C SER A 471 -11.23 -5.06 -5.84
N ASP A 472 -11.72 -6.30 -5.99
CA ASP A 472 -13.06 -6.70 -5.53
C ASP A 472 -13.13 -6.84 -4.01
N MET A 473 -12.09 -7.40 -3.40
CA MET A 473 -11.98 -7.49 -1.93
C MET A 473 -11.93 -6.09 -1.30
N VAL A 474 -11.18 -5.16 -1.88
CA VAL A 474 -11.17 -3.74 -1.44
C VAL A 474 -12.57 -3.14 -1.52
N ARG A 475 -13.29 -3.35 -2.61
CA ARG A 475 -14.67 -2.87 -2.76
C ARG A 475 -15.58 -3.41 -1.65
N HIS A 476 -15.55 -4.72 -1.41
CA HIS A 476 -16.35 -5.34 -0.35
C HIS A 476 -16.02 -4.74 1.02
N SER A 477 -14.74 -4.56 1.30
CA SER A 477 -14.30 -4.04 2.60
C SER A 477 -14.66 -2.57 2.78
N VAL A 478 -14.61 -1.75 1.74
CA VAL A 478 -15.11 -0.36 1.80
C VAL A 478 -16.62 -0.30 2.05
N GLU A 479 -17.39 -1.26 1.52
CA GLU A 479 -18.84 -1.35 1.75
C GLU A 479 -19.18 -1.80 3.18
N SER A 480 -18.38 -2.68 3.77
CA SER A 480 -18.63 -3.29 5.08
C SER A 480 -17.98 -2.56 6.26
N ALA A 481 -16.80 -1.97 6.08
CA ALA A 481 -16.02 -1.36 7.14
C ALA A 481 -16.78 -0.26 7.94
N PRO A 482 -17.52 0.66 7.32
CA PRO A 482 -18.28 1.66 8.07
C PRO A 482 -19.32 1.05 9.01
N ARG A 483 -19.95 -0.04 8.61
CA ARG A 483 -20.94 -0.74 9.43
C ARG A 483 -20.29 -1.40 10.65
N LYS A 484 -19.20 -2.14 10.46
CA LYS A 484 -18.44 -2.75 11.56
C LYS A 484 -17.92 -1.68 12.53
N PHE A 485 -17.45 -0.57 12.00
CA PHE A 485 -16.99 0.56 12.81
C PHE A 485 -18.11 1.15 13.67
N VAL A 486 -19.29 1.38 13.11
CA VAL A 486 -20.45 1.86 13.86
C VAL A 486 -20.90 0.83 14.91
N GLU A 487 -20.90 -0.46 14.59
CA GLU A 487 -21.21 -1.54 15.54
C GLU A 487 -20.23 -1.52 16.74
N LYS A 488 -18.92 -1.37 16.47
CA LYS A 488 -17.88 -1.21 17.51
C LYS A 488 -18.15 0.00 18.40
N LEU A 489 -18.37 1.18 17.80
CA LEU A 489 -18.65 2.40 18.55
C LEU A 489 -19.93 2.28 19.39
N ALA A 490 -20.98 1.65 18.85
CA ALA A 490 -22.22 1.43 19.58
C ALA A 490 -22.06 0.49 20.77
N GLU A 491 -21.15 -0.47 20.72
CA GLU A 491 -20.79 -1.31 21.86
C GLU A 491 -19.99 -0.56 22.92
N GLU A 492 -18.96 0.21 22.49
CA GLU A 492 -18.09 0.96 23.39
C GLU A 492 -18.83 2.09 24.12
N PHE A 493 -19.76 2.76 23.44
CA PHE A 493 -20.53 3.87 23.97
C PHE A 493 -21.98 3.49 24.36
N ARG A 494 -22.27 2.20 24.61
CA ARG A 494 -23.62 1.71 24.88
C ARG A 494 -24.38 2.52 25.96
N ASP A 495 -23.68 2.93 27.01
CA ASP A 495 -24.28 3.65 28.14
C ASP A 495 -24.40 5.16 27.90
N TYR A 496 -23.82 5.65 26.78
CA TYR A 496 -23.77 7.08 26.40
C TYR A 496 -24.45 7.36 25.06
N LEU A 497 -25.20 6.40 24.52
CA LEU A 497 -25.92 6.57 23.27
C LEU A 497 -26.96 7.67 23.39
N ASN A 498 -26.65 8.82 22.81
CA ASN A 498 -27.53 9.98 22.72
C ASN A 498 -27.91 10.27 21.26
N LYS A 499 -28.71 11.31 21.04
CA LYS A 499 -29.15 11.71 19.70
C LYS A 499 -27.98 12.11 18.81
N GLU A 500 -26.92 12.70 19.34
CA GLU A 500 -25.73 13.14 18.61
C GLU A 500 -24.92 11.96 18.12
N ALA A 501 -24.72 10.94 18.97
CA ALA A 501 -24.07 9.68 18.57
C ALA A 501 -24.82 8.97 17.45
N ILE A 502 -26.16 8.96 17.49
CA ILE A 502 -26.97 8.37 16.42
C ILE A 502 -26.81 9.13 15.11
N LEU A 503 -26.75 10.46 15.15
CA LEU A 503 -26.53 11.27 13.95
C LEU A 503 -25.14 11.03 13.37
N MET A 504 -24.10 10.95 14.21
CA MET A 504 -22.74 10.60 13.78
C MET A 504 -22.70 9.22 13.12
N PHE A 505 -23.37 8.22 13.68
CA PHE A 505 -23.45 6.88 13.06
C PHE A 505 -24.14 6.91 11.70
N GLN A 506 -25.21 7.69 11.55
CA GLN A 506 -25.88 7.86 10.26
C GLN A 506 -24.97 8.56 9.23
N GLU A 507 -24.19 9.53 9.66
CA GLU A 507 -23.22 10.20 8.81
C GLU A 507 -22.16 9.21 8.32
N ILE A 508 -21.53 8.45 9.21
CA ILE A 508 -20.53 7.43 8.86
C ILE A 508 -21.09 6.43 7.83
N LEU A 509 -22.32 5.92 8.05
CA LEU A 509 -22.97 4.97 7.14
C LEU A 509 -23.41 5.59 5.81
N SER A 510 -23.50 6.91 5.73
CA SER A 510 -23.91 7.63 4.51
C SER A 510 -22.76 8.05 3.60
N ILE A 511 -21.51 7.82 4.01
CA ILE A 511 -20.33 8.22 3.23
C ILE A 511 -20.35 7.54 1.87
N LYS A 512 -20.20 8.35 0.82
CA LYS A 512 -20.17 7.90 -0.58
C LYS A 512 -18.94 8.37 -1.34
N THR A 513 -17.97 8.98 -0.67
CA THR A 513 -16.69 9.36 -1.26
C THR A 513 -15.60 8.39 -0.79
N VAL A 514 -14.84 7.86 -1.76
CA VAL A 514 -13.68 7.01 -1.52
C VAL A 514 -12.44 7.67 -2.09
N ALA A 515 -11.38 7.78 -1.29
CA ALA A 515 -10.06 8.25 -1.71
C ALA A 515 -9.13 7.04 -1.91
N LEU A 516 -8.52 6.89 -3.09
CA LEU A 516 -7.51 5.88 -3.38
C LEU A 516 -6.14 6.56 -3.39
N THR A 517 -5.24 6.16 -2.49
CA THR A 517 -3.96 6.81 -2.24
C THR A 517 -2.90 5.83 -1.70
N GLY A 518 -1.66 6.29 -1.55
CA GLY A 518 -0.50 5.48 -1.20
C GLY A 518 0.27 4.98 -2.43
N GLY A 519 1.55 4.67 -2.25
CA GLY A 519 2.47 4.33 -3.34
C GLY A 519 2.04 3.13 -4.19
N VAL A 520 1.28 2.19 -3.63
CA VAL A 520 0.76 1.01 -4.37
C VAL A 520 -0.25 1.41 -5.44
N PHE A 521 -0.99 2.51 -5.28
CA PHE A 521 -1.90 3.00 -6.33
C PHE A 521 -1.19 3.68 -7.50
N GLN A 522 0.14 3.76 -7.52
CA GLN A 522 0.90 3.97 -8.75
C GLN A 522 0.76 2.80 -9.74
N ASN A 523 0.33 1.63 -9.25
CA ASN A 523 -0.13 0.53 -10.09
C ASN A 523 -1.45 0.92 -10.78
N LYS A 524 -1.34 1.38 -12.03
CA LYS A 524 -2.47 1.89 -12.80
C LYS A 524 -3.57 0.86 -13.06
N LEU A 525 -3.20 -0.43 -13.15
CA LEU A 525 -4.19 -1.51 -13.31
C LEU A 525 -5.03 -1.67 -12.04
N LEU A 526 -4.40 -1.78 -10.87
CA LEU A 526 -5.12 -1.86 -9.59
C LEU A 526 -5.99 -0.63 -9.38
N MET A 527 -5.43 0.56 -9.60
CA MET A 527 -6.14 1.83 -9.44
C MET A 527 -7.39 1.87 -10.33
N ARG A 528 -7.27 1.52 -11.60
CA ARG A 528 -8.38 1.51 -12.55
C ARG A 528 -9.46 0.48 -12.16
N LEU A 529 -9.06 -0.77 -11.90
CA LEU A 529 -10.00 -1.83 -11.50
C LEU A 529 -10.76 -1.47 -10.22
N THR A 530 -10.06 -0.97 -9.20
CA THR A 530 -10.67 -0.56 -7.92
C THR A 530 -11.62 0.61 -8.11
N ARG A 531 -11.18 1.67 -8.79
CA ARG A 531 -11.99 2.85 -9.07
C ARG A 531 -13.28 2.51 -9.81
N ASP A 532 -13.18 1.69 -10.86
CA ASP A 532 -14.33 1.37 -11.69
C ASP A 532 -15.35 0.50 -10.95
N ARG A 533 -14.88 -0.42 -10.11
CA ARG A 533 -15.75 -1.20 -9.21
C ARG A 533 -16.47 -0.32 -8.20
N MET A 534 -15.72 0.60 -7.55
CA MET A 534 -16.32 1.54 -6.61
C MET A 534 -17.37 2.44 -7.25
N ARG A 535 -17.10 2.95 -8.46
CA ARG A 535 -18.06 3.76 -9.22
C ARG A 535 -19.31 2.97 -9.57
N LYS A 536 -19.17 1.71 -9.98
CA LYS A 536 -20.32 0.80 -10.23
C LYS A 536 -21.15 0.55 -8.97
N SER A 537 -20.54 0.53 -7.79
CA SER A 537 -21.20 0.46 -6.48
C SER A 537 -21.80 1.81 -6.00
N GLY A 538 -21.71 2.87 -6.82
CA GLY A 538 -22.31 4.17 -6.53
C GLY A 538 -21.47 5.10 -5.66
N TYR A 539 -20.17 4.85 -5.51
CA TYR A 539 -19.26 5.76 -4.82
C TYR A 539 -18.71 6.84 -5.76
N LYS A 540 -18.52 8.05 -5.22
CA LYS A 540 -17.63 9.05 -5.80
C LYS A 540 -16.21 8.63 -5.46
N VAL A 541 -15.36 8.45 -6.46
CA VAL A 541 -13.96 8.07 -6.25
C VAL A 541 -13.07 9.25 -6.60
N ILE A 542 -12.26 9.67 -5.63
CA ILE A 542 -11.20 10.65 -5.79
C ILE A 542 -9.84 9.95 -5.83
N VAL A 543 -9.00 10.40 -6.73
CA VAL A 543 -7.63 9.89 -6.94
C VAL A 543 -6.70 11.08 -7.16
N HIS A 544 -5.42 10.85 -7.01
CA HIS A 544 -4.40 11.83 -7.32
C HIS A 544 -4.30 12.11 -8.83
N SER A 545 -3.78 13.27 -9.18
CA SER A 545 -3.52 13.72 -10.56
C SER A 545 -2.17 14.43 -10.64
N LEU A 546 -2.03 15.62 -10.04
CA LEU A 546 -0.84 16.46 -10.05
C LEU A 546 -0.03 16.39 -8.75
N ILE A 547 -0.57 15.77 -7.72
CA ILE A 547 0.14 15.41 -6.48
C ILE A 547 0.44 13.92 -6.52
N PRO A 548 1.65 13.48 -6.18
CA PRO A 548 1.98 12.06 -6.15
C PRO A 548 1.15 11.30 -5.10
N PRO A 549 0.66 10.08 -5.40
CA PRO A 549 -0.02 9.25 -4.40
C PRO A 549 0.95 8.66 -3.36
N ASN A 550 2.25 8.64 -3.66
CA ASN A 550 3.32 8.15 -2.77
C ASN A 550 3.75 9.23 -1.76
N ASP A 551 4.83 8.98 -1.02
CA ASP A 551 5.36 9.85 0.05
C ASP A 551 5.59 11.29 -0.39
N GLY A 552 5.85 11.55 -1.68
CA GLY A 552 5.95 12.90 -2.22
C GLY A 552 4.69 13.76 -2.09
N GLY A 553 3.55 13.16 -1.72
CA GLY A 553 2.30 13.87 -1.41
C GLY A 553 2.06 14.11 0.09
N ILE A 554 2.82 13.47 0.99
CA ILE A 554 2.56 13.46 2.44
C ILE A 554 2.62 14.86 3.04
N SER A 555 3.61 15.67 2.68
CA SER A 555 3.77 17.01 3.24
C SER A 555 2.55 17.91 3.00
N LEU A 556 1.85 17.75 1.86
CA LEU A 556 0.58 18.43 1.61
C LEU A 556 -0.50 17.98 2.61
N GLY A 557 -0.65 16.68 2.80
CA GLY A 557 -1.60 16.11 3.75
C GLY A 557 -1.33 16.56 5.18
N GLN A 558 -0.07 16.57 5.60
CA GLN A 558 0.37 17.08 6.90
C GLN A 558 -0.01 18.53 7.08
N ALA A 559 0.26 19.41 6.10
CA ALA A 559 -0.01 20.83 6.20
C ALA A 559 -1.51 21.12 6.29
N VAL A 560 -2.32 20.45 5.48
CA VAL A 560 -3.78 20.61 5.49
C VAL A 560 -4.38 20.09 6.79
N ALA A 561 -4.01 18.89 7.23
CA ALA A 561 -4.50 18.33 8.49
C ALA A 561 -4.16 19.24 9.69
N ALA A 562 -2.92 19.71 9.77
CA ALA A 562 -2.50 20.59 10.87
C ALA A 562 -3.30 21.89 10.95
N SER A 563 -3.55 22.53 9.79
CA SER A 563 -4.36 23.75 9.73
C SER A 563 -5.76 23.55 10.31
N HIS A 564 -6.39 22.41 9.99
CA HIS A 564 -7.76 22.11 10.43
C HIS A 564 -7.81 21.64 11.89
N ILE A 565 -6.85 20.82 12.33
CA ILE A 565 -6.71 20.41 13.75
C ILE A 565 -6.50 21.64 14.64
N TYR A 566 -5.64 22.58 14.20
CA TYR A 566 -5.42 23.81 14.95
C TYR A 566 -6.69 24.65 15.05
N ALA A 567 -7.40 24.84 13.94
CA ALA A 567 -8.64 25.61 13.91
C ALA A 567 -9.73 25.04 14.82
N GLU A 568 -9.88 23.69 14.85
CA GLU A 568 -10.85 23.05 15.77
C GLU A 568 -10.50 23.23 17.23
N ASN A 569 -9.21 23.14 17.59
CA ASN A 569 -8.77 23.29 18.98
C ASN A 569 -8.90 24.74 19.50
N HIS A 570 -8.94 25.73 18.61
CA HIS A 570 -9.05 27.16 18.98
C HIS A 570 -10.45 27.73 18.77
N ARG A 571 -11.38 27.01 18.13
CA ARG A 571 -12.81 27.36 18.05
C ARG A 571 -13.61 26.97 19.32
N LYS A 572 -13.00 26.14 20.20
CA LYS A 572 -13.56 25.75 21.52
C LYS A 572 -13.10 26.71 22.62
#